data_0132010a5095717561f8f62f202ba601
#
_entry.id   0132010a5095717561f8f62f202ba601
#
_cell.length_a   1.000
_cell.length_b   1.000
_cell.length_c   1.000
_cell.angle_alpha   90.00
_cell.angle_beta   90.00
_cell.angle_gamma   90.00
#
_symmetry.space_group_name_H-M   'P 1'
#
loop_
_entity.id
_entity.type
_entity.pdbx_description
1 polymer ?
#
loop_
_entity_poly.entity_id
_entity_poly.type
_entity_poly.pdbx_seq_one_letter_code
_entity_poly.pdbx_strand_id
1 'polypeptide(L)'
;MSLLHATWLPAIRTSSSSGQPALLVWADTWRVASPEGPGLTPALHPFTLGSDDLKAWLTERDLMPGGSIDATACLTLPSRTVKARKSRTKASEPEADEPAWTGLPMQAGEPIPKQMEWWPWQVQGLAVEPSAATEWLARLPLSGRHPDLGDELRWWSHLQRWSLSLVARGRWIPQMELSKGEGYPHRARWVPLLNREEDRRRLEDLATTLPLVATCALPWREPLGRRSNRTTRLRPEAMRAANPVACCRPRSGRLRVATLLEDLVDAELRKGFEPTTECLDPLLTLWQEALASDTGVVEVGNEEAERLTAASLHWREGIAGGVAAARTCLELNTPNEGEELWDLKFGLQAEADPSLKLPAAAAWASGAETLQLGEIKVDQAGEVLLEGLGRALTVFPPIERGLESATPETMQLTPAEAFVLVRTATHQLRNAGIGVELPPSLS
;
A
#
# COMPACT_ATOMS: atom_id res chain seq x y z
N MET A 1 -27.44 -18.69 -7.71
CA MET A 1 -26.04 -18.45 -8.04
C MET A 1 -25.54 -17.52 -6.96
N SER A 2 -24.48 -17.87 -6.26
CA SER A 2 -23.87 -16.99 -5.23
C SER A 2 -22.60 -16.39 -5.79
N LEU A 3 -22.32 -15.15 -5.45
CA LEU A 3 -21.13 -14.43 -5.90
C LEU A 3 -20.27 -14.08 -4.70
N LEU A 4 -19.01 -14.49 -4.73
CA LEU A 4 -18.04 -14.27 -3.67
C LEU A 4 -17.42 -12.88 -3.78
N HIS A 5 -17.24 -12.25 -2.63
CA HIS A 5 -16.69 -10.91 -2.48
C HIS A 5 -15.59 -10.88 -1.41
N ALA A 6 -14.73 -9.88 -1.48
CA ALA A 6 -13.79 -9.58 -0.42
C ALA A 6 -13.70 -8.06 -0.15
N THR A 7 -13.73 -7.72 1.13
CA THR A 7 -13.64 -6.34 1.60
C THR A 7 -12.59 -6.26 2.69
N TRP A 8 -11.69 -5.28 2.62
CA TRP A 8 -10.71 -5.07 3.67
C TRP A 8 -11.33 -4.36 4.87
N LEU A 9 -11.24 -4.98 6.02
CA LEU A 9 -11.62 -4.40 7.29
C LEU A 9 -10.39 -3.73 7.90
N PRO A 10 -10.38 -2.38 8.04
CA PRO A 10 -9.25 -1.70 8.67
C PRO A 10 -9.18 -2.09 10.15
N ALA A 11 -7.98 -2.04 10.72
CA ALA A 11 -7.79 -2.25 12.15
C ALA A 11 -8.70 -1.32 12.95
N ILE A 12 -9.59 -1.89 13.76
CA ILE A 12 -10.43 -1.11 14.67
C ILE A 12 -9.58 -0.81 15.91
N ARG A 13 -9.04 0.39 15.97
CA ARG A 13 -8.29 0.86 17.12
C ARG A 13 -9.27 1.36 18.19
N THR A 14 -9.47 0.58 19.22
CA THR A 14 -10.15 1.02 20.45
C THR A 14 -9.11 1.10 21.57
N SER A 15 -9.39 1.89 22.62
CA SER A 15 -8.52 1.98 23.80
C SER A 15 -8.32 0.64 24.53
N SER A 16 -9.16 -0.35 24.25
CA SER A 16 -9.15 -1.67 24.90
C SER A 16 -8.80 -2.84 23.97
N SER A 17 -8.72 -2.64 22.64
CA SER A 17 -8.33 -3.69 21.70
C SER A 17 -7.54 -3.11 20.52
N SER A 18 -6.38 -3.68 20.29
CA SER A 18 -5.62 -3.47 19.07
C SER A 18 -6.14 -4.39 17.97
N GLY A 19 -7.36 -4.14 17.48
CA GLY A 19 -7.90 -4.92 16.38
C GLY A 19 -6.93 -4.94 15.20
N GLN A 20 -6.61 -6.14 14.70
CA GLN A 20 -5.83 -6.32 13.50
C GLN A 20 -6.72 -6.03 12.27
N PRO A 21 -6.16 -5.55 11.15
CA PRO A 21 -6.88 -5.54 9.91
C PRO A 21 -7.22 -6.98 9.51
N ALA A 22 -8.29 -7.17 8.76
CA ALA A 22 -8.68 -8.49 8.27
C ALA A 22 -9.31 -8.36 6.88
N LEU A 23 -9.23 -9.43 6.09
CA LEU A 23 -9.99 -9.55 4.87
C LEU A 23 -11.33 -10.23 5.19
N LEU A 24 -12.44 -9.51 5.04
CA LEU A 24 -13.77 -10.11 5.12
C LEU A 24 -14.08 -10.76 3.78
N VAL A 25 -14.23 -12.08 3.79
CA VAL A 25 -14.74 -12.87 2.67
C VAL A 25 -16.22 -13.12 2.89
N TRP A 26 -17.06 -12.73 1.96
CA TRP A 26 -18.51 -12.82 2.06
C TRP A 26 -19.14 -13.10 0.71
N ALA A 27 -20.37 -13.55 0.68
CA ALA A 27 -21.04 -13.84 -0.58
C ALA A 27 -22.46 -13.26 -0.62
N ASP A 28 -22.83 -12.85 -1.83
CA ASP A 28 -24.21 -12.54 -2.18
C ASP A 28 -24.92 -13.78 -2.69
N THR A 29 -26.18 -13.91 -2.32
CA THR A 29 -27.09 -14.84 -2.95
C THR A 29 -28.31 -14.10 -3.44
N TRP A 30 -28.98 -14.57 -4.46
CA TRP A 30 -30.22 -13.99 -4.96
C TRP A 30 -31.48 -14.46 -4.21
N ARG A 31 -31.29 -15.29 -3.18
CA ARG A 31 -32.36 -15.65 -2.22
C ARG A 31 -32.42 -14.57 -1.16
N VAL A 32 -33.56 -13.89 -1.09
CA VAL A 32 -33.84 -12.94 -0.01
C VAL A 32 -33.85 -13.72 1.30
N ALA A 33 -32.88 -13.48 2.16
CA ALA A 33 -32.97 -13.90 3.55
C ALA A 33 -34.11 -13.08 4.20
N SER A 34 -35.07 -13.73 4.84
CA SER A 34 -36.02 -13.00 5.67
C SER A 34 -35.25 -12.32 6.77
N PRO A 35 -35.39 -11.00 6.98
CA PRO A 35 -34.72 -10.32 8.07
C PRO A 35 -35.30 -10.88 9.38
N GLU A 36 -34.61 -11.81 9.99
CA GLU A 36 -34.94 -12.29 11.34
C GLU A 36 -34.39 -11.28 12.35
N GLY A 37 -35.27 -10.57 12.96
CA GLY A 37 -35.04 -9.82 14.19
C GLY A 37 -35.33 -8.33 14.08
N PRO A 38 -36.18 -7.82 14.97
CA PRO A 38 -36.43 -6.39 15.11
C PRO A 38 -35.24 -5.73 15.80
N GLY A 39 -34.68 -4.72 15.17
CA GLY A 39 -33.88 -3.72 15.87
C GLY A 39 -32.36 -3.72 15.68
N LEU A 40 -31.81 -4.45 14.72
CA LEU A 40 -30.40 -4.25 14.33
C LEU A 40 -30.28 -2.97 13.49
N THR A 41 -29.46 -2.05 13.95
CA THR A 41 -29.13 -0.83 13.19
C THR A 41 -27.62 -0.80 13.00
N PRO A 42 -27.09 -0.97 11.78
CA PRO A 42 -27.75 -1.21 10.49
C PRO A 42 -28.39 -2.60 10.36
N ALA A 43 -29.37 -2.71 9.44
CA ALA A 43 -30.03 -3.98 9.15
C ALA A 43 -29.11 -4.99 8.48
N LEU A 44 -29.44 -6.28 8.58
CA LEU A 44 -28.73 -7.33 7.86
C LEU A 44 -28.98 -7.19 6.34
N HIS A 45 -27.93 -7.33 5.56
CA HIS A 45 -28.02 -7.29 4.11
C HIS A 45 -28.92 -8.43 3.59
N PRO A 46 -29.98 -8.12 2.81
CA PRO A 46 -31.01 -9.11 2.49
C PRO A 46 -30.54 -10.24 1.59
N PHE A 47 -29.40 -10.06 0.92
CA PHE A 47 -28.80 -11.05 0.02
C PHE A 47 -27.56 -11.69 0.58
N THR A 48 -27.16 -11.41 1.82
CA THR A 48 -25.97 -12.01 2.41
C THR A 48 -26.17 -13.51 2.62
N LEU A 49 -25.17 -14.29 2.26
CA LEU A 49 -25.13 -15.70 2.62
C LEU A 49 -24.70 -15.84 4.08
N GLY A 50 -25.40 -16.67 4.85
CA GLY A 50 -25.01 -16.94 6.24
C GLY A 50 -23.62 -17.60 6.33
N SER A 51 -22.92 -17.41 7.46
CA SER A 51 -21.54 -17.91 7.60
C SER A 51 -21.40 -19.41 7.41
N ASP A 52 -22.37 -20.21 7.88
CA ASP A 52 -22.32 -21.67 7.73
C ASP A 52 -22.55 -22.12 6.28
N ASP A 53 -23.53 -21.50 5.61
CA ASP A 53 -23.79 -21.76 4.19
C ASP A 53 -22.60 -21.30 3.33
N LEU A 54 -21.96 -20.19 3.70
CA LEU A 54 -20.75 -19.69 3.05
C LEU A 54 -19.60 -20.68 3.17
N LYS A 55 -19.35 -21.23 4.37
CA LYS A 55 -18.32 -22.25 4.59
C LYS A 55 -18.57 -23.49 3.74
N ALA A 56 -19.80 -23.99 3.73
CA ALA A 56 -20.17 -25.15 2.92
C ALA A 56 -19.94 -24.87 1.42
N TRP A 57 -20.37 -23.70 0.96
CA TRP A 57 -20.22 -23.28 -0.44
C TRP A 57 -18.76 -23.11 -0.87
N LEU A 58 -17.90 -22.54 0.01
CA LEU A 58 -16.46 -22.37 -0.23
C LEU A 58 -15.72 -23.72 -0.22
N THR A 59 -16.09 -24.62 0.70
CA THR A 59 -15.50 -25.97 0.79
C THR A 59 -15.79 -26.80 -0.45
N GLU A 60 -17.03 -26.77 -0.95
CA GLU A 60 -17.42 -27.46 -2.19
C GLU A 60 -16.59 -27.04 -3.41
N ARG A 61 -16.07 -25.80 -3.41
CA ARG A 61 -15.33 -25.19 -4.52
C ARG A 61 -13.82 -25.13 -4.32
N ASP A 62 -13.33 -25.67 -3.23
CA ASP A 62 -11.91 -25.58 -2.84
C ASP A 62 -11.41 -24.12 -2.73
N LEU A 63 -12.30 -23.22 -2.30
CA LEU A 63 -12.02 -21.78 -2.13
C LEU A 63 -11.94 -21.36 -0.66
N MET A 64 -11.97 -22.29 0.27
CA MET A 64 -11.97 -21.98 1.71
C MET A 64 -10.65 -21.32 2.13
N PRO A 65 -10.65 -20.08 2.70
CA PRO A 65 -9.45 -19.49 3.26
C PRO A 65 -9.05 -20.18 4.57
N GLY A 66 -7.75 -20.41 4.75
CA GLY A 66 -7.23 -20.95 6.00
C GLY A 66 -7.38 -19.97 7.15
N GLY A 67 -7.52 -20.46 8.39
CA GLY A 67 -7.53 -19.62 9.59
C GLY A 67 -8.69 -18.62 9.68
N SER A 68 -9.75 -18.80 8.90
CA SER A 68 -10.89 -17.89 8.89
C SER A 68 -11.81 -18.10 10.10
N ILE A 69 -12.37 -17.01 10.60
CA ILE A 69 -13.35 -17.00 11.70
C ILE A 69 -14.64 -16.31 11.27
N ASP A 70 -15.75 -16.73 11.86
CA ASP A 70 -17.05 -16.08 11.62
C ASP A 70 -17.01 -14.62 12.03
N ALA A 71 -17.50 -13.76 11.14
CA ALA A 71 -17.49 -12.31 11.35
C ALA A 71 -18.75 -11.67 10.79
N THR A 72 -19.16 -10.59 11.45
CA THR A 72 -20.19 -9.69 10.95
C THR A 72 -19.60 -8.29 10.87
N ALA A 73 -19.67 -7.66 9.69
CA ALA A 73 -19.15 -6.33 9.49
C ALA A 73 -20.20 -5.40 8.92
N CYS A 74 -20.06 -4.11 9.20
CA CYS A 74 -20.88 -3.07 8.60
C CYS A 74 -20.22 -2.58 7.32
N LEU A 75 -20.88 -2.82 6.19
CA LEU A 75 -20.42 -2.41 4.87
C LEU A 75 -21.37 -1.38 4.27
N THR A 76 -20.81 -0.43 3.52
CA THR A 76 -21.61 0.51 2.72
C THR A 76 -21.78 -0.07 1.33
N LEU A 77 -22.97 -0.53 1.01
CA LEU A 77 -23.26 -1.21 -0.24
C LEU A 77 -24.28 -0.44 -1.09
N PRO A 78 -24.23 -0.60 -2.43
CA PRO A 78 -25.17 0.04 -3.33
C PRO A 78 -26.60 -0.45 -3.07
N SER A 79 -27.53 0.49 -2.92
CA SER A 79 -28.89 0.22 -2.49
C SER A 79 -29.90 1.04 -3.29
N ARG A 80 -31.08 0.49 -3.51
CA ARG A 80 -32.18 1.24 -4.08
C ARG A 80 -33.08 1.79 -2.99
N THR A 81 -33.38 3.08 -3.06
CA THR A 81 -34.45 3.69 -2.29
C THR A 81 -35.79 3.44 -2.98
N VAL A 82 -36.72 2.84 -2.24
CA VAL A 82 -38.12 2.79 -2.70
C VAL A 82 -38.75 4.11 -2.33
N LYS A 83 -39.13 4.92 -3.31
CA LYS A 83 -39.98 6.08 -3.06
C LYS A 83 -41.28 5.55 -2.47
N ALA A 84 -41.57 5.87 -1.23
CA ALA A 84 -42.82 5.57 -0.59
C ALA A 84 -43.94 6.06 -1.53
N ARG A 85 -44.79 5.13 -1.99
CA ARG A 85 -45.98 5.45 -2.78
C ARG A 85 -46.83 6.31 -1.85
N LYS A 86 -47.02 7.59 -2.16
CA LYS A 86 -47.87 8.49 -1.37
C LYS A 86 -49.24 7.85 -1.26
N SER A 87 -49.46 7.14 -0.15
CA SER A 87 -50.78 6.66 0.22
C SER A 87 -51.65 7.88 0.51
N ARG A 88 -52.83 7.96 -0.12
CA ARG A 88 -53.77 9.03 0.06
C ARG A 88 -54.52 8.98 1.38
N THR A 89 -54.17 8.07 2.26
CA THR A 89 -54.74 7.93 3.61
C THR A 89 -53.87 8.59 4.66
N LYS A 90 -54.40 9.63 5.28
CA LYS A 90 -53.83 10.29 6.45
C LYS A 90 -53.67 9.27 7.59
N ALA A 91 -52.55 9.33 8.25
CA ALA A 91 -52.20 8.76 9.54
C ALA A 91 -51.19 7.58 9.50
N SER A 92 -49.97 7.89 9.22
CA SER A 92 -48.80 7.36 9.87
C SER A 92 -47.61 8.27 9.54
N GLU A 93 -46.83 8.63 10.54
CA GLU A 93 -45.57 9.37 10.34
C GLU A 93 -44.74 8.67 9.25
N PRO A 94 -44.09 9.42 8.36
CA PRO A 94 -43.24 8.81 7.35
C PRO A 94 -42.13 8.06 8.06
N GLU A 95 -42.20 6.73 8.11
CA GLU A 95 -41.02 5.91 8.36
C GLU A 95 -39.92 6.37 7.39
N ALA A 96 -38.76 6.63 7.94
CA ALA A 96 -37.61 7.04 7.18
C ALA A 96 -37.45 6.09 5.97
N ASP A 97 -37.26 6.64 4.78
CA ASP A 97 -37.04 5.88 3.54
C ASP A 97 -35.83 4.94 3.71
N GLU A 98 -36.05 3.77 4.29
CA GLU A 98 -35.06 2.70 4.32
C GLU A 98 -34.99 2.08 2.94
N PRO A 99 -33.78 1.79 2.44
CA PRO A 99 -33.66 1.10 1.17
C PRO A 99 -34.30 -0.27 1.26
N ALA A 100 -35.18 -0.58 0.35
CA ALA A 100 -35.93 -1.84 0.39
C ALA A 100 -35.03 -3.06 0.06
N TRP A 101 -33.92 -2.84 -0.64
CA TRP A 101 -32.96 -3.89 -1.00
C TRP A 101 -31.68 -3.31 -1.58
N THR A 102 -30.59 -4.08 -1.50
CA THR A 102 -29.35 -3.80 -2.21
C THR A 102 -29.40 -4.40 -3.60
N GLY A 103 -28.83 -3.70 -4.58
CA GLY A 103 -28.52 -4.34 -5.86
C GLY A 103 -27.35 -5.31 -5.68
N LEU A 104 -27.15 -6.18 -6.66
CA LEU A 104 -25.91 -6.95 -6.76
C LEU A 104 -24.73 -5.98 -6.84
N PRO A 105 -23.57 -6.32 -6.26
CA PRO A 105 -22.38 -5.50 -6.37
C PRO A 105 -22.09 -5.18 -7.84
N MET A 106 -21.81 -3.92 -8.09
CA MET A 106 -21.55 -3.46 -9.44
C MET A 106 -20.19 -3.97 -9.91
N GLN A 107 -20.17 -4.48 -11.13
CA GLN A 107 -18.93 -4.86 -11.78
C GLN A 107 -18.08 -3.61 -12.04
N ALA A 108 -16.76 -3.76 -11.95
CA ALA A 108 -15.83 -2.68 -12.26
C ALA A 108 -16.09 -2.13 -13.67
N GLY A 109 -16.26 -0.81 -13.78
CA GLY A 109 -16.52 -0.14 -15.06
C GLY A 109 -17.98 0.02 -15.45
N GLU A 110 -18.94 -0.53 -14.70
CA GLU A 110 -20.34 -0.25 -14.94
C GLU A 110 -20.76 1.10 -14.33
N PRO A 111 -21.52 1.93 -15.07
CA PRO A 111 -21.98 3.20 -14.54
C PRO A 111 -22.98 2.99 -13.40
N ILE A 112 -22.80 3.72 -12.31
CA ILE A 112 -23.73 3.68 -11.16
C ILE A 112 -25.13 4.11 -11.66
N PRO A 113 -26.14 3.27 -11.51
CA PRO A 113 -27.51 3.66 -11.87
C PRO A 113 -27.95 4.91 -11.12
N LYS A 114 -28.60 5.85 -11.83
CA LYS A 114 -29.01 7.15 -11.26
C LYS A 114 -29.91 7.06 -10.02
N GLN A 115 -30.47 5.90 -9.72
CA GLN A 115 -31.39 5.66 -8.60
C GLN A 115 -30.74 4.82 -7.47
N MET A 116 -29.44 4.59 -7.51
CA MET A 116 -28.74 3.87 -6.46
C MET A 116 -28.05 4.84 -5.50
N GLU A 117 -28.16 4.55 -4.22
CA GLU A 117 -27.48 5.23 -3.13
C GLU A 117 -26.64 4.21 -2.35
N TRP A 118 -25.62 4.69 -1.65
CA TRP A 118 -24.80 3.87 -0.78
C TRP A 118 -25.42 3.83 0.60
N TRP A 119 -25.68 2.61 1.11
CA TRP A 119 -26.33 2.41 2.40
C TRP A 119 -25.55 1.44 3.27
N PRO A 120 -25.48 1.67 4.60
CA PRO A 120 -24.82 0.75 5.52
C PRO A 120 -25.67 -0.50 5.78
N TRP A 121 -25.05 -1.65 5.67
CA TRP A 121 -25.63 -2.95 5.94
C TRP A 121 -24.72 -3.78 6.81
N GLN A 122 -25.29 -4.62 7.68
CA GLN A 122 -24.55 -5.71 8.27
C GLN A 122 -24.40 -6.85 7.25
N VAL A 123 -23.20 -7.37 7.12
CA VAL A 123 -22.88 -8.48 6.25
C VAL A 123 -22.22 -9.57 7.07
N GLN A 124 -22.72 -10.80 6.94
CA GLN A 124 -22.09 -11.98 7.53
C GLN A 124 -21.04 -12.52 6.56
N GLY A 125 -19.96 -13.03 7.10
CA GLY A 125 -18.85 -13.57 6.31
C GLY A 125 -17.79 -14.20 7.20
N LEU A 126 -16.61 -14.38 6.62
CA LEU A 126 -15.45 -14.94 7.27
C LEU A 126 -14.35 -13.87 7.33
N ALA A 127 -13.89 -13.53 8.51
CA ALA A 127 -12.70 -12.70 8.67
C ALA A 127 -11.46 -13.58 8.55
N VAL A 128 -10.54 -13.15 7.69
CA VAL A 128 -9.29 -13.83 7.40
C VAL A 128 -8.15 -12.90 7.82
N GLU A 129 -7.27 -13.39 8.66
CA GLU A 129 -6.08 -12.63 9.08
C GLU A 129 -5.20 -12.26 7.90
N PRO A 130 -4.44 -11.15 7.96
CA PRO A 130 -3.64 -10.67 6.83
C PRO A 130 -2.68 -11.73 6.27
N SER A 131 -2.03 -12.51 7.12
CA SER A 131 -1.11 -13.59 6.71
C SER A 131 -1.80 -14.69 5.89
N ALA A 132 -2.95 -15.16 6.35
CA ALA A 132 -3.74 -16.16 5.62
C ALA A 132 -4.41 -15.56 4.37
N ALA A 133 -4.81 -14.28 4.44
CA ALA A 133 -5.39 -13.57 3.31
C ALA A 133 -4.42 -13.44 2.14
N THR A 134 -3.13 -13.17 2.40
CA THR A 134 -2.13 -13.07 1.34
C THR A 134 -1.95 -14.39 0.59
N GLU A 135 -1.98 -15.52 1.29
CA GLU A 135 -1.89 -16.85 0.67
C GLU A 135 -3.14 -17.18 -0.15
N TRP A 136 -4.29 -16.90 0.41
CA TRP A 136 -5.55 -17.17 -0.27
C TRP A 136 -5.71 -16.32 -1.55
N LEU A 137 -5.43 -15.02 -1.48
CA LEU A 137 -5.48 -14.12 -2.63
C LEU A 137 -4.49 -14.50 -3.73
N ALA A 138 -3.32 -15.04 -3.38
CA ALA A 138 -2.32 -15.50 -4.35
C ALA A 138 -2.79 -16.72 -5.15
N ARG A 139 -3.69 -17.56 -4.60
CA ARG A 139 -4.25 -18.74 -5.26
C ARG A 139 -5.42 -18.41 -6.17
N LEU A 140 -6.07 -17.25 -6.01
CA LEU A 140 -7.23 -16.90 -6.82
C LEU A 140 -6.86 -16.81 -8.31
N PRO A 141 -7.75 -17.27 -9.22
CA PRO A 141 -7.50 -17.20 -10.64
C PRO A 141 -7.46 -15.78 -11.16
N LEU A 142 -6.49 -15.48 -12.03
CA LEU A 142 -6.35 -14.16 -12.69
C LEU A 142 -7.04 -14.09 -14.04
N SER A 143 -7.15 -15.24 -14.71
CA SER A 143 -7.61 -15.30 -16.10
C SER A 143 -9.10 -15.56 -16.20
N GLY A 144 -9.77 -14.78 -17.03
CA GLY A 144 -11.18 -14.96 -17.35
C GLY A 144 -12.14 -14.45 -16.25
N ARG A 145 -13.43 -14.40 -16.60
CA ARG A 145 -14.50 -14.20 -15.63
C ARG A 145 -14.81 -15.55 -14.98
N HIS A 146 -14.64 -15.64 -13.67
CA HIS A 146 -15.12 -16.79 -12.93
C HIS A 146 -16.55 -16.53 -12.50
N PRO A 147 -17.50 -17.45 -12.75
CA PRO A 147 -18.91 -17.19 -12.48
C PRO A 147 -19.25 -16.97 -11.01
N ASP A 148 -18.40 -17.45 -10.12
CA ASP A 148 -18.62 -17.43 -8.68
C ASP A 148 -17.80 -16.33 -7.97
N LEU A 149 -16.92 -15.60 -8.66
CA LEU A 149 -16.03 -14.60 -8.08
C LEU A 149 -16.38 -13.19 -8.55
N GLY A 150 -16.47 -12.26 -7.60
CA GLY A 150 -16.61 -10.83 -7.88
C GLY A 150 -15.37 -10.24 -8.56
N ASP A 151 -15.57 -9.19 -9.35
CA ASP A 151 -14.46 -8.53 -10.06
C ASP A 151 -13.41 -7.93 -9.11
N GLU A 152 -13.79 -7.56 -7.88
CA GLU A 152 -12.87 -7.07 -6.86
C GLU A 152 -11.89 -8.14 -6.37
N LEU A 153 -12.27 -9.41 -6.38
CA LEU A 153 -11.36 -10.50 -6.03
C LEU A 153 -10.20 -10.61 -7.02
N ARG A 154 -10.47 -10.35 -8.28
CA ARG A 154 -9.45 -10.27 -9.32
C ARG A 154 -8.51 -9.08 -9.06
N TRP A 155 -9.04 -7.94 -8.73
CA TRP A 155 -8.27 -6.76 -8.36
C TRP A 155 -7.38 -7.03 -7.13
N TRP A 156 -7.93 -7.68 -6.09
CA TRP A 156 -7.20 -8.12 -4.90
C TRP A 156 -6.05 -9.05 -5.26
N SER A 157 -6.29 -10.02 -6.13
CA SER A 157 -5.27 -10.96 -6.60
C SER A 157 -4.13 -10.23 -7.35
N HIS A 158 -4.44 -9.20 -8.13
CA HIS A 158 -3.41 -8.35 -8.78
C HIS A 158 -2.60 -7.56 -7.76
N LEU A 159 -3.25 -6.95 -6.77
CA LEU A 159 -2.58 -6.22 -5.69
C LEU A 159 -1.64 -7.14 -4.90
N GLN A 160 -2.13 -8.34 -4.52
CA GLN A 160 -1.34 -9.32 -3.79
C GLN A 160 -0.11 -9.80 -4.57
N ARG A 161 -0.23 -10.07 -5.87
CA ARG A 161 0.92 -10.45 -6.69
C ARG A 161 1.93 -9.32 -6.86
N TRP A 162 1.47 -8.10 -6.83
CA TRP A 162 2.39 -6.97 -6.79
C TRP A 162 3.10 -6.87 -5.45
N SER A 163 2.43 -7.08 -4.32
CA SER A 163 3.09 -7.13 -3.01
C SER A 163 4.18 -8.19 -2.96
N LEU A 164 3.90 -9.41 -3.44
CA LEU A 164 4.90 -10.50 -3.56
C LEU A 164 6.08 -10.11 -4.47
N SER A 165 5.82 -9.42 -5.56
CA SER A 165 6.88 -8.90 -6.45
C SER A 165 7.76 -7.87 -5.75
N LEU A 166 7.19 -7.00 -4.91
CA LEU A 166 7.95 -6.03 -4.12
C LEU A 166 8.80 -6.73 -3.06
N VAL A 167 8.22 -7.71 -2.36
CA VAL A 167 8.94 -8.53 -1.37
C VAL A 167 10.11 -9.27 -2.02
N ALA A 168 9.87 -9.97 -3.13
CA ALA A 168 10.90 -10.73 -3.85
C ALA A 168 12.04 -9.86 -4.41
N ARG A 169 11.75 -8.59 -4.72
CA ARG A 169 12.74 -7.63 -5.21
C ARG A 169 13.46 -6.85 -4.09
N GLY A 170 13.19 -7.15 -2.82
CA GLY A 170 13.73 -6.40 -1.69
C GLY A 170 13.25 -4.94 -1.65
N ARG A 171 12.04 -4.64 -2.17
CA ARG A 171 11.49 -3.29 -2.25
C ARG A 171 10.60 -2.97 -1.05
N TRP A 172 11.18 -3.03 0.12
CA TRP A 172 10.52 -2.79 1.40
C TRP A 172 11.50 -2.32 2.45
N ILE A 173 11.01 -1.64 3.46
CA ILE A 173 11.78 -1.15 4.60
C ILE A 173 10.95 -1.26 5.88
N PRO A 174 11.56 -1.42 7.05
CA PRO A 174 10.86 -1.28 8.31
C PRO A 174 10.59 0.20 8.62
N GLN A 175 9.46 0.45 9.26
CA GLN A 175 9.03 1.78 9.68
C GLN A 175 8.43 1.72 11.08
N MET A 176 8.64 2.77 11.85
CA MET A 176 7.96 2.98 13.13
C MET A 176 6.73 3.86 12.92
N GLU A 177 5.58 3.39 13.38
CA GLU A 177 4.33 4.15 13.40
C GLU A 177 4.09 4.66 14.82
N LEU A 178 4.14 5.99 15.00
CA LEU A 178 3.87 6.62 16.28
C LEU A 178 2.40 6.54 16.64
N SER A 179 2.12 6.31 17.89
CA SER A 179 0.79 6.41 18.46
C SER A 179 0.26 7.84 18.34
N LYS A 180 -1.03 7.97 17.98
CA LYS A 180 -1.69 9.27 17.85
C LYS A 180 -2.47 9.71 19.10
N GLY A 181 -2.22 9.11 20.26
CA GLY A 181 -2.90 9.47 21.50
C GLY A 181 -2.50 8.60 22.68
N GLU A 182 -2.80 9.05 23.89
CA GLU A 182 -2.57 8.27 25.11
C GLU A 182 -3.33 6.95 25.06
N GLY A 183 -2.66 5.85 25.41
CA GLY A 183 -3.23 4.51 25.44
C GLY A 183 -3.22 3.75 24.11
N TYR A 184 -2.71 4.33 23.04
CA TYR A 184 -2.48 3.60 21.79
C TYR A 184 -1.02 3.14 21.70
N PRO A 185 -0.75 1.88 21.36
CA PRO A 185 0.62 1.40 21.25
C PRO A 185 1.33 1.96 20.01
N HIS A 186 2.63 2.16 20.13
CA HIS A 186 3.52 2.34 18.98
C HIS A 186 3.63 1.03 18.20
N ARG A 187 3.85 1.09 16.89
CA ARG A 187 3.93 -0.11 16.07
C ARG A 187 5.10 -0.08 15.10
N ALA A 188 5.75 -1.21 14.97
CA ALA A 188 6.71 -1.48 13.90
C ALA A 188 5.98 -2.15 12.73
N ARG A 189 6.27 -1.70 11.50
CA ARG A 189 5.65 -2.20 10.28
C ARG A 189 6.66 -2.30 9.15
N TRP A 190 6.40 -3.22 8.25
CA TRP A 190 7.06 -3.28 6.97
C TRP A 190 6.29 -2.47 5.94
N VAL A 191 6.95 -1.58 5.23
CA VAL A 191 6.31 -0.74 4.21
C VAL A 191 6.98 -0.89 2.86
N PRO A 192 6.22 -0.85 1.74
CA PRO A 192 6.79 -0.94 0.41
C PRO A 192 7.56 0.31 0.05
N LEU A 193 8.65 0.14 -0.69
CA LEU A 193 9.47 1.22 -1.22
C LEU A 193 9.04 1.52 -2.66
N LEU A 194 8.17 2.53 -2.85
CA LEU A 194 7.55 2.91 -4.13
C LEU A 194 8.22 4.14 -4.77
N ASN A 195 9.56 4.18 -4.76
CA ASN A 195 10.31 5.31 -5.30
C ASN A 195 10.59 5.21 -6.82
N ARG A 196 10.33 4.06 -7.46
CA ARG A 196 10.49 3.89 -8.90
C ARG A 196 9.25 4.37 -9.65
N GLU A 197 9.48 4.89 -10.84
CA GLU A 197 8.40 5.36 -11.72
C GLU A 197 7.41 4.23 -12.09
N GLU A 198 7.91 3.02 -12.32
CA GLU A 198 7.06 1.85 -12.59
C GLU A 198 6.11 1.53 -11.45
N ASP A 199 6.60 1.60 -10.19
CA ASP A 199 5.80 1.34 -9.00
C ASP A 199 4.77 2.46 -8.78
N ARG A 200 5.15 3.72 -9.07
CA ARG A 200 4.23 4.88 -9.02
C ARG A 200 3.10 4.75 -10.03
N ARG A 201 3.43 4.39 -11.29
CA ARG A 201 2.41 4.15 -12.34
C ARG A 201 1.50 3.00 -11.97
N ARG A 202 2.06 1.89 -11.50
CA ARG A 202 1.24 0.73 -11.09
C ARG A 202 0.31 1.06 -9.92
N LEU A 203 0.77 1.87 -8.97
CA LEU A 203 -0.08 2.38 -7.89
C LEU A 203 -1.24 3.22 -8.43
N GLU A 204 -0.99 4.08 -9.41
CA GLU A 204 -2.00 4.92 -10.04
C GLU A 204 -3.01 4.09 -10.83
N ASP A 205 -2.56 3.11 -11.61
CA ASP A 205 -3.42 2.20 -12.37
C ASP A 205 -4.35 1.41 -11.45
N LEU A 206 -3.84 0.88 -10.35
CA LEU A 206 -4.64 0.19 -9.35
C LEU A 206 -5.57 1.14 -8.59
N ALA A 207 -5.18 2.39 -8.39
CA ALA A 207 -6.02 3.40 -7.76
C ALA A 207 -7.20 3.83 -8.63
N THR A 208 -7.00 3.93 -9.94
CA THR A 208 -8.07 4.26 -10.89
C THR A 208 -9.08 3.12 -11.06
N THR A 209 -8.62 1.88 -10.90
CA THR A 209 -9.45 0.67 -11.04
C THR A 209 -9.92 0.10 -9.70
N LEU A 210 -9.71 0.81 -8.57
CA LEU A 210 -10.08 0.36 -7.23
C LEU A 210 -11.57 0.08 -7.12
N PRO A 211 -12.01 -1.17 -6.90
CA PRO A 211 -13.41 -1.50 -6.75
C PRO A 211 -13.96 -0.95 -5.43
N LEU A 212 -15.13 -0.38 -5.45
CA LEU A 212 -15.76 0.19 -4.25
C LEU A 212 -16.01 -0.87 -3.17
N VAL A 213 -16.36 -2.08 -3.56
CA VAL A 213 -16.60 -3.21 -2.65
C VAL A 213 -15.33 -3.60 -1.88
N ALA A 214 -14.16 -3.46 -2.48
CA ALA A 214 -12.89 -3.76 -1.82
C ALA A 214 -12.63 -2.92 -0.56
N THR A 215 -13.22 -1.72 -0.47
CA THR A 215 -12.98 -0.74 0.59
C THR A 215 -14.26 -0.14 1.18
N CYS A 216 -15.37 -0.86 1.12
CA CYS A 216 -16.68 -0.39 1.59
C CYS A 216 -16.94 -0.58 3.09
N ALA A 217 -15.95 -1.09 3.85
CA ALA A 217 -16.07 -1.23 5.30
C ALA A 217 -16.20 0.14 5.98
N LEU A 218 -17.22 0.27 6.82
CA LEU A 218 -17.36 1.43 7.70
C LEU A 218 -16.64 1.17 9.02
N PRO A 219 -15.86 2.12 9.54
CA PRO A 219 -15.41 2.03 10.91
C PRO A 219 -16.64 2.08 11.82
N TRP A 220 -16.88 1.00 12.55
CA TRP A 220 -17.90 1.00 13.60
C TRP A 220 -17.51 2.05 14.65
N ARG A 221 -18.30 3.10 14.79
CA ARG A 221 -18.27 3.94 15.97
C ARG A 221 -19.46 3.52 16.83
N GLU A 222 -19.14 2.92 17.97
CA GLU A 222 -20.14 2.77 19.02
C GLU A 222 -20.79 4.15 19.27
N PRO A 223 -22.12 4.26 19.31
CA PRO A 223 -22.75 5.54 19.61
C PRO A 223 -22.27 6.00 20.98
N LEU A 224 -21.52 7.11 20.99
CA LEU A 224 -21.02 7.75 22.19
C LEU A 224 -22.13 7.90 23.19
N GLY A 225 -22.04 7.10 24.27
CA GLY A 225 -22.61 7.33 25.60
C GLY A 225 -24.12 7.54 25.69
N ARG A 226 -24.79 6.64 26.39
CA ARG A 226 -26.12 6.78 26.98
C ARG A 226 -26.30 8.13 27.72
N ARG A 227 -26.52 9.22 27.00
CA ARG A 227 -27.10 10.46 27.57
C ARG A 227 -27.93 11.19 26.52
N SER A 228 -28.89 10.49 25.92
CA SER A 228 -30.03 11.17 25.31
C SER A 228 -31.17 10.17 25.19
N ASN A 229 -32.21 10.39 25.96
CA ASN A 229 -33.52 9.72 25.88
C ASN A 229 -34.29 10.12 24.60
N ARG A 230 -33.56 10.49 23.55
CA ARG A 230 -34.08 10.64 22.19
C ARG A 230 -33.39 9.55 21.34
N THR A 231 -34.17 8.59 20.93
CA THR A 231 -33.89 7.73 19.80
C THR A 231 -33.48 8.62 18.62
N THR A 232 -32.20 8.93 18.55
CA THR A 232 -31.64 9.58 17.36
C THR A 232 -31.57 8.46 16.31
N ARG A 233 -32.70 8.18 15.67
CA ARG A 233 -32.69 7.56 14.36
C ARG A 233 -31.65 8.37 13.56
N LEU A 234 -30.57 7.75 13.16
CA LEU A 234 -29.62 8.35 12.24
C LEU A 234 -30.42 8.74 11.01
N ARG A 235 -30.81 10.00 10.93
CA ARG A 235 -31.53 10.50 9.75
C ARG A 235 -30.65 10.25 8.54
N PRO A 236 -31.23 9.87 7.39
CA PRO A 236 -30.49 9.77 6.14
C PRO A 236 -29.62 10.99 5.84
N GLU A 237 -30.02 12.15 6.32
CA GLU A 237 -29.26 13.42 6.25
C GLU A 237 -28.03 13.45 7.15
N ALA A 238 -28.07 12.89 8.36
CA ALA A 238 -26.88 12.76 9.23
C ALA A 238 -25.92 11.71 8.69
N MET A 239 -26.40 10.68 8.00
CA MET A 239 -25.59 9.72 7.28
C MET A 239 -25.05 10.31 5.97
N ARG A 240 -25.80 11.16 5.30
CA ARG A 240 -25.32 11.96 4.15
C ARG A 240 -24.29 13.01 4.60
N ALA A 241 -24.42 13.59 5.77
CA ALA A 241 -23.46 14.55 6.35
C ALA A 241 -22.22 13.87 6.93
N ALA A 242 -22.37 12.68 7.52
CA ALA A 242 -21.26 11.79 7.86
C ALA A 242 -20.63 11.14 6.63
N ASN A 243 -21.33 11.24 5.53
CA ASN A 243 -21.06 10.76 4.17
C ASN A 243 -20.12 9.55 4.16
N PRO A 244 -20.64 8.32 4.36
CA PRO A 244 -19.83 7.12 4.26
C PRO A 244 -19.19 6.98 2.87
N VAL A 245 -19.85 7.51 1.83
CA VAL A 245 -19.27 7.66 0.49
C VAL A 245 -18.10 8.67 0.49
N ALA A 246 -18.09 9.68 1.35
CA ALA A 246 -16.95 10.57 1.51
C ALA A 246 -15.82 9.91 2.32
N CYS A 247 -16.14 8.97 3.21
CA CYS A 247 -15.14 8.08 3.81
C CYS A 247 -14.65 7.02 2.81
N CYS A 248 -15.53 6.61 1.87
CA CYS A 248 -15.22 5.65 0.82
C CYS A 248 -14.72 6.31 -0.47
N ARG A 249 -14.91 7.61 -0.65
CA ARG A 249 -14.17 8.40 -1.65
C ARG A 249 -12.86 8.81 -1.01
N PRO A 250 -11.75 8.18 -1.36
CA PRO A 250 -10.47 8.62 -0.87
C PRO A 250 -10.27 10.06 -1.29
N ARG A 251 -9.65 10.84 -0.45
CA ARG A 251 -8.99 12.06 -0.90
C ARG A 251 -8.01 11.75 -2.04
N SER A 252 -7.55 10.49 -2.17
CA SER A 252 -7.02 9.87 -3.39
C SER A 252 -7.17 8.35 -3.30
N GLY A 253 -7.62 7.67 -4.36
CA GLY A 253 -7.59 6.19 -4.48
C GLY A 253 -6.19 5.65 -4.25
N ARG A 254 -5.19 6.41 -4.66
CA ARG A 254 -3.77 6.16 -4.45
C ARG A 254 -3.42 5.93 -2.98
N LEU A 255 -3.87 6.79 -2.06
CA LEU A 255 -3.57 6.62 -0.63
C LEU A 255 -4.17 5.33 -0.06
N ARG A 256 -5.38 4.96 -0.50
CA ARG A 256 -5.99 3.70 -0.06
C ARG A 256 -5.26 2.49 -0.58
N VAL A 257 -4.95 2.46 -1.87
CA VAL A 257 -4.19 1.36 -2.46
C VAL A 257 -2.82 1.25 -1.80
N ALA A 258 -2.16 2.37 -1.51
CA ALA A 258 -0.89 2.37 -0.77
C ALA A 258 -1.05 1.72 0.61
N THR A 259 -2.07 2.10 1.40
CA THR A 259 -2.33 1.51 2.72
C THR A 259 -2.63 0.00 2.63
N LEU A 260 -3.46 -0.42 1.65
CA LEU A 260 -3.76 -1.84 1.43
C LEU A 260 -2.50 -2.62 1.02
N LEU A 261 -1.67 -2.04 0.18
CA LEU A 261 -0.40 -2.63 -0.22
C LEU A 261 0.58 -2.73 0.96
N GLU A 262 0.63 -1.72 1.82
CA GLU A 262 1.40 -1.75 3.08
C GLU A 262 0.95 -2.90 3.98
N ASP A 263 -0.36 -3.07 4.18
CA ASP A 263 -0.91 -4.17 4.99
C ASP A 263 -0.54 -5.54 4.41
N LEU A 264 -0.57 -5.72 3.09
CA LEU A 264 -0.21 -6.98 2.44
C LEU A 264 1.30 -7.25 2.48
N VAL A 265 2.14 -6.24 2.26
CA VAL A 265 3.61 -6.36 2.35
C VAL A 265 4.04 -6.67 3.78
N ASP A 266 3.45 -5.98 4.76
CA ASP A 266 3.70 -6.21 6.19
C ASP A 266 3.36 -7.65 6.59
N ALA A 267 2.17 -8.13 6.21
CA ALA A 267 1.74 -9.48 6.48
C ALA A 267 2.64 -10.55 5.85
N GLU A 268 3.11 -10.30 4.62
CA GLU A 268 3.97 -11.25 3.91
C GLU A 268 5.37 -11.34 4.51
N LEU A 269 5.96 -10.21 4.89
CA LEU A 269 7.30 -10.17 5.47
C LEU A 269 7.36 -10.74 6.88
N ARG A 270 6.31 -10.53 7.71
CA ARG A 270 6.26 -11.10 9.07
C ARG A 270 6.31 -12.62 9.09
N LYS A 271 5.83 -13.31 8.06
CA LYS A 271 5.88 -14.77 7.96
C LYS A 271 7.29 -15.35 7.94
N GLY A 272 8.24 -14.63 7.39
CA GLY A 272 9.60 -15.13 7.18
C GLY A 272 10.69 -14.30 7.86
N PHE A 273 10.34 -13.28 8.63
CA PHE A 273 11.33 -12.46 9.32
C PHE A 273 11.70 -13.07 10.67
N GLU A 274 12.98 -13.37 10.84
CA GLU A 274 13.55 -13.84 12.09
C GLU A 274 14.45 -12.74 12.69
N PRO A 275 14.20 -12.31 13.95
CA PRO A 275 15.02 -11.32 14.62
C PRO A 275 16.47 -11.82 14.77
N THR A 276 17.44 -10.94 14.58
CA THR A 276 18.86 -11.27 14.77
C THR A 276 19.18 -11.32 16.24
N THR A 277 19.76 -12.43 16.70
CA THR A 277 20.13 -12.64 18.12
C THR A 277 21.35 -11.85 18.57
N GLU A 278 22.07 -11.21 17.66
CA GLU A 278 23.34 -10.49 17.93
C GLU A 278 23.16 -8.97 18.10
N CYS A 279 21.94 -8.48 18.27
CA CYS A 279 21.72 -7.05 18.46
C CYS A 279 22.10 -6.63 19.87
N LEU A 280 23.10 -5.74 19.99
CA LEU A 280 23.60 -5.25 21.30
C LEU A 280 22.75 -4.08 21.85
N ASP A 281 21.89 -3.47 21.03
CA ASP A 281 21.02 -2.38 21.45
C ASP A 281 19.64 -2.94 21.86
N PRO A 282 19.25 -2.81 23.13
CA PRO A 282 17.94 -3.31 23.60
C PRO A 282 16.75 -2.70 22.85
N LEU A 283 16.85 -1.44 22.43
CA LEU A 283 15.80 -0.75 21.71
C LEU A 283 15.59 -1.33 20.30
N LEU A 284 16.69 -1.63 19.61
CA LEU A 284 16.65 -2.30 18.30
C LEU A 284 16.13 -3.74 18.41
N THR A 285 16.45 -4.43 19.51
CA THR A 285 15.92 -5.78 19.78
C THR A 285 14.42 -5.75 19.91
N LEU A 286 13.85 -4.87 20.72
CA LEU A 286 12.40 -4.69 20.85
C LEU A 286 11.72 -4.36 19.52
N TRP A 287 12.36 -3.53 18.72
CA TRP A 287 11.86 -3.18 17.40
C TRP A 287 11.87 -4.37 16.43
N GLN A 288 12.94 -5.18 16.41
CA GLN A 288 13.02 -6.39 15.59
C GLN A 288 11.99 -7.43 16.04
N GLU A 289 11.81 -7.65 17.34
CA GLU A 289 10.78 -8.54 17.87
C GLU A 289 9.37 -8.09 17.46
N ALA A 290 9.10 -6.79 17.51
CA ALA A 290 7.85 -6.23 17.07
C ALA A 290 7.64 -6.40 15.55
N LEU A 291 8.69 -6.29 14.73
CA LEU A 291 8.63 -6.55 13.28
C LEU A 291 8.34 -8.02 12.95
N ALA A 292 8.73 -8.95 13.84
CA ALA A 292 8.43 -10.37 13.72
C ALA A 292 7.05 -10.73 14.28
N SER A 293 6.52 -9.95 15.22
CA SER A 293 5.25 -10.25 15.88
C SER A 293 4.04 -9.95 15.01
N ASP A 294 2.95 -10.69 15.18
CA ASP A 294 1.70 -10.45 14.45
C ASP A 294 1.09 -9.07 14.75
N THR A 295 1.30 -8.55 15.94
CA THR A 295 0.72 -7.26 16.37
C THR A 295 1.54 -6.05 15.95
N GLY A 296 2.84 -6.22 15.80
CA GLY A 296 3.79 -5.14 15.54
C GLY A 296 3.94 -4.15 16.70
N VAL A 297 3.39 -4.43 17.88
CA VAL A 297 3.40 -3.52 19.03
C VAL A 297 4.83 -3.40 19.58
N VAL A 298 5.26 -2.15 19.79
CA VAL A 298 6.55 -1.82 20.43
C VAL A 298 6.25 -1.17 21.75
N GLU A 299 6.63 -1.84 22.83
CA GLU A 299 6.44 -1.34 24.20
C GLU A 299 7.61 -0.44 24.63
N VAL A 300 7.59 0.79 24.16
CA VAL A 300 8.61 1.81 24.45
C VAL A 300 7.95 3.14 24.79
N GLY A 301 8.70 4.03 25.45
CA GLY A 301 8.26 5.39 25.72
C GLY A 301 8.19 6.25 24.43
N ASN A 302 7.47 7.38 24.51
CA ASN A 302 7.31 8.28 23.35
C ASN A 302 8.67 8.78 22.82
N GLU A 303 9.61 9.12 23.68
CA GLU A 303 10.93 9.62 23.29
C GLU A 303 11.74 8.54 22.51
N GLU A 304 11.70 7.30 22.99
CA GLU A 304 12.35 6.17 22.33
C GLU A 304 11.68 5.85 20.98
N ALA A 305 10.35 5.92 20.92
CA ALA A 305 9.60 5.73 19.69
C ALA A 305 9.89 6.83 18.65
N GLU A 306 10.05 8.09 19.09
CA GLU A 306 10.47 9.20 18.24
C GLU A 306 11.89 9.00 17.69
N ARG A 307 12.82 8.52 18.53
CA ARG A 307 14.20 8.19 18.11
C ARG A 307 14.21 7.09 17.05
N LEU A 308 13.45 6.00 17.26
CA LEU A 308 13.31 4.93 16.26
C LEU A 308 12.67 5.44 14.97
N THR A 309 11.67 6.31 15.09
CA THR A 309 11.03 6.93 13.91
C THR A 309 12.02 7.77 13.12
N ALA A 310 12.77 8.64 13.80
CA ALA A 310 13.79 9.48 13.14
C ALA A 310 14.88 8.62 12.46
N ALA A 311 15.37 7.58 13.14
CA ALA A 311 16.34 6.66 12.58
C ALA A 311 15.79 5.90 11.35
N SER A 312 14.55 5.42 11.41
CA SER A 312 13.91 4.73 10.29
C SER A 312 13.66 5.64 9.08
N LEU A 313 13.32 6.91 9.33
CA LEU A 313 13.16 7.92 8.29
C LEU A 313 14.50 8.25 7.62
N HIS A 314 15.52 8.49 8.41
CA HIS A 314 16.87 8.76 7.89
C HIS A 314 17.39 7.59 7.05
N TRP A 315 17.24 6.36 7.55
CA TRP A 315 17.59 5.16 6.79
C TRP A 315 16.76 5.03 5.49
N ARG A 316 15.48 5.32 5.55
CA ARG A 316 14.60 5.33 4.36
C ARG A 316 15.06 6.35 3.32
N GLU A 317 15.44 7.55 3.74
CA GLU A 317 15.98 8.59 2.88
C GLU A 317 17.27 8.14 2.19
N GLY A 318 18.15 7.46 2.92
CA GLY A 318 19.37 6.85 2.37
C GLY A 318 19.09 5.75 1.34
N ILE A 319 18.14 4.84 1.63
CA ILE A 319 17.78 3.74 0.72
C ILE A 319 16.85 4.19 -0.42
N ALA A 320 15.92 5.08 -0.14
CA ALA A 320 15.03 5.63 -1.14
C ALA A 320 15.79 6.50 -2.14
N GLY A 321 17.08 6.78 -1.83
CA GLY A 321 17.76 7.92 -2.37
C GLY A 321 16.74 9.03 -2.27
N GLY A 322 16.77 9.93 -1.29
CA GLY A 322 15.71 10.91 -1.13
C GLY A 322 15.12 11.30 -2.48
N VAL A 323 13.96 11.90 -2.55
CA VAL A 323 13.60 12.63 -3.78
C VAL A 323 14.65 13.74 -3.87
N ALA A 324 15.91 13.29 -4.04
CA ALA A 324 17.01 14.11 -4.41
C ALA A 324 16.58 14.63 -5.76
N ALA A 325 16.35 15.92 -5.83
CA ALA A 325 16.10 16.59 -7.07
C ALA A 325 17.11 16.17 -8.16
N ALA A 326 18.19 15.52 -7.76
CA ALA A 326 19.23 14.95 -8.59
C ALA A 326 19.72 13.58 -8.05
N ARG A 327 20.11 12.69 -8.95
CA ARG A 327 20.71 11.38 -8.67
C ARG A 327 22.11 11.32 -9.20
N THR A 328 22.97 10.47 -8.62
CA THR A 328 24.28 10.17 -9.18
C THR A 328 24.14 9.55 -10.56
N CYS A 329 24.93 10.02 -11.50
CA CYS A 329 24.99 9.56 -12.89
C CYS A 329 26.40 9.11 -13.25
N LEU A 330 26.50 7.97 -13.92
CA LEU A 330 27.71 7.41 -14.51
C LEU A 330 27.61 7.54 -16.03
N GLU A 331 28.54 8.27 -16.63
CA GLU A 331 28.60 8.46 -18.08
C GLU A 331 29.80 7.72 -18.67
N LEU A 332 29.55 6.69 -19.48
CA LEU A 332 30.57 5.90 -20.13
C LEU A 332 30.92 6.54 -21.48
N ASN A 333 32.20 6.86 -21.67
CA ASN A 333 32.73 7.40 -22.93
C ASN A 333 33.62 6.37 -23.62
N THR A 334 33.54 6.35 -24.95
CA THR A 334 34.43 5.52 -25.78
C THR A 334 35.87 5.98 -25.66
N PRO A 335 36.84 5.05 -25.80
CA PRO A 335 38.26 5.41 -25.87
C PRO A 335 38.54 6.41 -26.99
N ASN A 336 39.49 7.31 -26.78
CA ASN A 336 40.03 8.16 -27.85
C ASN A 336 40.87 7.35 -28.85
N GLU A 337 41.13 7.92 -30.02
CA GLU A 337 41.99 7.27 -31.01
C GLU A 337 43.37 6.94 -30.41
N GLY A 338 43.72 5.65 -30.36
CA GLY A 338 44.98 5.15 -29.83
C GLY A 338 44.95 4.78 -28.34
N GLU A 339 43.84 4.95 -27.66
CA GLU A 339 43.64 4.52 -26.28
C GLU A 339 42.80 3.25 -26.19
N GLU A 340 43.11 2.36 -25.23
CA GLU A 340 42.38 1.13 -25.02
C GLU A 340 41.40 1.22 -23.85
N LEU A 341 41.56 2.24 -22.97
CA LEU A 341 40.78 2.39 -21.76
C LEU A 341 39.55 3.28 -21.98
N TRP A 342 38.46 2.91 -21.37
CA TRP A 342 37.18 3.61 -21.41
C TRP A 342 37.09 4.60 -20.25
N ASP A 343 36.64 5.81 -20.49
CA ASP A 343 36.43 6.79 -19.46
C ASP A 343 35.03 6.67 -18.87
N LEU A 344 34.95 6.51 -17.55
CA LEU A 344 33.71 6.58 -16.76
C LEU A 344 33.70 7.88 -15.96
N LYS A 345 32.86 8.83 -16.35
CA LYS A 345 32.69 10.11 -15.67
C LYS A 345 31.57 10.03 -14.63
N PHE A 346 31.78 10.74 -13.53
CA PHE A 346 30.81 10.84 -12.44
C PHE A 346 30.13 12.21 -12.49
N GLY A 347 28.88 12.25 -12.05
CA GLY A 347 28.10 13.47 -11.99
C GLY A 347 26.76 13.30 -11.33
N LEU A 348 25.98 14.34 -11.29
CA LEU A 348 24.59 14.35 -10.87
C LEU A 348 23.69 14.59 -12.08
N GLN A 349 22.52 13.98 -12.07
CA GLN A 349 21.51 14.10 -13.11
C GLN A 349 20.16 14.38 -12.45
N ALA A 350 19.41 15.35 -12.95
CA ALA A 350 18.06 15.62 -12.46
C ALA A 350 17.16 14.41 -12.67
N GLU A 351 16.36 14.03 -11.66
CA GLU A 351 15.48 12.87 -11.77
C GLU A 351 14.29 13.15 -12.71
N ALA A 352 13.79 14.40 -12.68
CA ALA A 352 12.65 14.80 -13.52
C ALA A 352 13.03 15.03 -15.00
N ASP A 353 14.26 15.45 -15.25
CA ASP A 353 14.78 15.72 -16.61
C ASP A 353 16.20 15.16 -16.72
N PRO A 354 16.38 13.96 -17.26
CA PRO A 354 17.69 13.32 -17.41
C PRO A 354 18.68 14.10 -18.32
N SER A 355 18.23 15.08 -19.06
CA SER A 355 19.12 15.93 -19.89
C SER A 355 19.88 16.96 -19.05
N LEU A 356 19.37 17.30 -17.86
CA LEU A 356 19.99 18.23 -16.93
C LEU A 356 21.02 17.48 -16.08
N LYS A 357 22.29 17.80 -16.29
CA LYS A 357 23.43 17.16 -15.63
C LYS A 357 24.36 18.16 -15.00
N LEU A 358 25.02 17.73 -13.94
CA LEU A 358 26.07 18.45 -13.25
C LEU A 358 27.31 17.56 -13.14
N PRO A 359 28.46 17.96 -13.71
CA PRO A 359 29.71 17.21 -13.54
C PRO A 359 30.12 17.11 -12.06
N ALA A 360 30.78 16.02 -11.69
CA ALA A 360 31.29 15.81 -10.33
C ALA A 360 32.17 16.97 -9.84
N ALA A 361 33.04 17.51 -10.70
CA ALA A 361 33.88 18.67 -10.37
C ALA A 361 33.06 19.86 -9.83
N ALA A 362 31.91 20.16 -10.44
CA ALA A 362 31.04 21.23 -9.99
C ALA A 362 30.34 20.89 -8.65
N ALA A 363 29.96 19.61 -8.46
CA ALA A 363 29.39 19.15 -7.18
C ALA A 363 30.40 19.28 -6.03
N TRP A 364 31.67 18.95 -6.26
CA TRP A 364 32.73 19.11 -5.26
C TRP A 364 33.08 20.56 -4.96
N ALA A 365 33.09 21.42 -6.00
CA ALA A 365 33.41 22.84 -5.86
C ALA A 365 32.38 23.63 -5.03
N SER A 366 31.14 23.14 -4.92
CA SER A 366 30.07 23.83 -4.21
C SER A 366 30.21 23.74 -2.67
N GLY A 367 30.96 22.80 -2.17
CA GLY A 367 31.06 22.57 -0.72
C GLY A 367 29.67 22.26 -0.10
N ALA A 368 29.30 23.05 0.92
CA ALA A 368 28.00 22.91 1.60
C ALA A 368 26.90 23.81 0.99
N GLU A 369 27.17 24.52 -0.11
CA GLU A 369 26.20 25.40 -0.75
C GLU A 369 25.19 24.62 -1.61
N THR A 370 23.98 25.16 -1.70
CA THR A 370 22.92 24.64 -2.59
C THR A 370 23.28 24.95 -4.04
N LEU A 371 23.39 23.92 -4.87
CA LEU A 371 23.57 24.06 -6.31
C LEU A 371 22.24 24.12 -7.04
N GLN A 372 22.23 24.84 -8.16
CA GLN A 372 21.06 24.90 -9.03
C GLN A 372 21.29 24.07 -10.29
N LEU A 373 20.42 23.07 -10.50
CA LEU A 373 20.42 22.21 -11.68
C LEU A 373 19.11 22.46 -12.46
N GLY A 374 19.13 23.40 -13.38
CA GLY A 374 17.91 23.92 -13.99
C GLY A 374 17.04 24.66 -12.98
N GLU A 375 15.79 24.24 -12.82
CA GLU A 375 14.86 24.77 -11.79
C GLU A 375 15.01 24.06 -10.44
N ILE A 376 15.85 23.05 -10.35
CA ILE A 376 16.00 22.17 -9.19
C ILE A 376 17.15 22.65 -8.31
N LYS A 377 16.91 22.70 -7.01
CA LYS A 377 17.95 22.97 -6.00
C LYS A 377 18.47 21.65 -5.45
N VAL A 378 19.79 21.49 -5.47
CA VAL A 378 20.48 20.32 -4.92
C VAL A 378 21.31 20.80 -3.74
N ASP A 379 20.88 20.43 -2.55
CA ASP A 379 21.62 20.70 -1.33
C ASP A 379 22.70 19.62 -1.16
N GLN A 380 23.89 20.04 -0.66
CA GLN A 380 25.00 19.12 -0.39
C GLN A 380 25.34 18.20 -1.57
N ALA A 381 25.46 18.76 -2.75
CA ALA A 381 25.65 18.01 -4.00
C ALA A 381 26.81 17.00 -3.95
N GLY A 382 27.90 17.32 -3.24
CA GLY A 382 29.02 16.42 -3.01
C GLY A 382 28.64 15.19 -2.21
N GLU A 383 27.82 15.33 -1.15
CA GLU A 383 27.34 14.20 -0.33
C GLU A 383 26.41 13.30 -1.13
N VAL A 384 25.49 13.88 -1.90
CA VAL A 384 24.58 13.13 -2.80
C VAL A 384 25.37 12.30 -3.81
N LEU A 385 26.44 12.89 -4.37
CA LEU A 385 27.32 12.21 -5.33
C LEU A 385 28.08 11.07 -4.64
N LEU A 386 28.66 11.29 -3.49
CA LEU A 386 29.46 10.31 -2.75
C LEU A 386 28.60 9.13 -2.30
N GLU A 387 27.41 9.41 -1.76
CA GLU A 387 26.46 8.39 -1.35
C GLU A 387 26.02 7.52 -2.53
N GLY A 388 25.74 8.15 -3.67
CA GLY A 388 25.39 7.43 -4.89
C GLY A 388 26.52 6.57 -5.43
N LEU A 389 27.76 7.05 -5.38
CA LEU A 389 28.95 6.26 -5.77
C LEU A 389 29.15 5.08 -4.80
N GLY A 390 28.92 5.27 -3.51
CA GLY A 390 28.95 4.19 -2.51
C GLY A 390 27.91 3.10 -2.82
N ARG A 391 26.70 3.49 -3.22
CA ARG A 391 25.67 2.52 -3.69
C ARG A 391 26.08 1.84 -5.00
N ALA A 392 26.65 2.58 -5.92
CA ALA A 392 27.12 2.03 -7.19
C ALA A 392 28.25 1.01 -7.00
N LEU A 393 29.12 1.19 -6.00
CA LEU A 393 30.18 0.26 -5.63
C LEU A 393 29.63 -1.14 -5.29
N THR A 394 28.51 -1.23 -4.61
CA THR A 394 27.91 -2.54 -4.25
C THR A 394 27.43 -3.34 -5.47
N VAL A 395 27.13 -2.65 -6.58
CA VAL A 395 26.66 -3.26 -7.82
C VAL A 395 27.79 -3.46 -8.82
N PHE A 396 28.71 -2.52 -8.89
CA PHE A 396 29.82 -2.51 -9.83
C PHE A 396 31.15 -2.21 -9.08
N PRO A 397 31.78 -3.24 -8.50
CA PRO A 397 32.97 -3.10 -7.66
C PRO A 397 34.15 -2.31 -8.26
N PRO A 398 34.40 -2.26 -9.59
CA PRO A 398 35.45 -1.45 -10.14
C PRO A 398 35.43 0.04 -9.77
N ILE A 399 34.27 0.58 -9.33
CA ILE A 399 34.11 1.97 -8.85
C ILE A 399 35.03 2.27 -7.66
N GLU A 400 35.42 1.25 -6.86
CA GLU A 400 36.33 1.40 -5.73
C GLU A 400 37.58 2.22 -6.08
N ARG A 401 38.18 1.98 -7.24
CA ARG A 401 39.35 2.72 -7.72
C ARG A 401 39.08 4.21 -7.93
N GLY A 402 37.85 4.55 -8.35
CA GLY A 402 37.45 5.96 -8.50
C GLY A 402 37.30 6.65 -7.14
N LEU A 403 36.97 5.90 -6.08
CA LEU A 403 36.79 6.42 -4.72
C LEU A 403 38.10 6.59 -3.93
N GLU A 404 39.25 6.20 -4.48
CA GLU A 404 40.57 6.49 -3.89
C GLU A 404 40.89 7.99 -3.86
N SER A 405 40.22 8.79 -4.72
CA SER A 405 40.31 10.25 -4.70
C SER A 405 39.35 10.83 -3.65
N ALA A 406 39.77 11.88 -2.95
CA ALA A 406 38.89 12.64 -2.07
C ALA A 406 37.75 13.36 -2.82
N THR A 407 37.93 13.67 -4.10
CA THR A 407 36.97 14.28 -4.99
C THR A 407 36.87 13.46 -6.29
N PRO A 408 36.19 12.31 -6.27
CA PRO A 408 36.09 11.43 -7.42
C PRO A 408 35.31 12.09 -8.57
N GLU A 409 35.97 12.27 -9.72
CA GLU A 409 35.40 12.90 -10.91
C GLU A 409 35.25 11.91 -12.07
N THR A 410 36.25 11.05 -12.23
CA THR A 410 36.34 10.11 -13.34
C THR A 410 37.20 8.91 -12.95
N MET A 411 37.04 7.82 -13.68
CA MET A 411 37.91 6.65 -13.60
C MET A 411 38.02 5.98 -14.96
N GLN A 412 39.07 5.18 -15.12
CA GLN A 412 39.29 4.40 -16.36
C GLN A 412 38.86 2.94 -16.14
N LEU A 413 38.20 2.41 -17.15
CA LEU A 413 37.77 1.01 -17.23
C LEU A 413 38.52 0.29 -18.33
N THR A 414 38.90 -0.93 -18.07
CA THR A 414 39.35 -1.84 -19.11
C THR A 414 38.19 -2.21 -20.04
N PRO A 415 38.46 -2.68 -21.30
CA PRO A 415 37.38 -3.14 -22.21
C PRO A 415 36.48 -4.22 -21.59
N ALA A 416 37.05 -5.12 -20.78
CA ALA A 416 36.31 -6.15 -20.08
C ALA A 416 35.34 -5.58 -19.01
N GLU A 417 35.80 -4.59 -18.23
CA GLU A 417 34.98 -3.91 -17.24
C GLU A 417 33.87 -3.07 -17.88
N ALA A 418 34.21 -2.37 -18.98
CA ALA A 418 33.21 -1.63 -19.75
C ALA A 418 32.13 -2.55 -20.31
N PHE A 419 32.51 -3.73 -20.80
CA PHE A 419 31.58 -4.75 -21.27
C PHE A 419 30.65 -5.24 -20.13
N VAL A 420 31.18 -5.50 -18.92
CA VAL A 420 30.40 -5.89 -17.75
C VAL A 420 29.43 -4.76 -17.35
N LEU A 421 29.91 -3.51 -17.36
CA LEU A 421 29.06 -2.35 -17.07
C LEU A 421 27.87 -2.28 -18.05
N VAL A 422 28.11 -2.38 -19.34
CA VAL A 422 27.09 -2.26 -20.39
C VAL A 422 26.10 -3.42 -20.33
N ARG A 423 26.57 -4.66 -20.23
CA ARG A 423 25.74 -5.87 -20.39
C ARG A 423 25.03 -6.29 -19.11
N THR A 424 25.63 -6.07 -17.95
CA THR A 424 25.16 -6.64 -16.69
C THR A 424 24.83 -5.57 -15.64
N ALA A 425 25.77 -4.66 -15.39
CA ALA A 425 25.65 -3.73 -14.28
C ALA A 425 24.67 -2.56 -14.56
N THR A 426 24.50 -2.14 -15.82
CA THR A 426 23.62 -0.99 -16.17
C THR A 426 22.20 -1.16 -15.64
N HIS A 427 21.59 -2.33 -15.82
CA HIS A 427 20.23 -2.57 -15.35
C HIS A 427 20.16 -2.55 -13.81
N GLN A 428 21.15 -3.14 -13.15
CA GLN A 428 21.22 -3.20 -11.69
C GLN A 428 21.49 -1.81 -11.09
N LEU A 429 22.38 -1.01 -11.70
CA LEU A 429 22.67 0.36 -11.31
C LEU A 429 21.43 1.27 -11.43
N ARG A 430 20.73 1.19 -12.57
CA ARG A 430 19.46 1.92 -12.75
C ARG A 430 18.43 1.50 -11.71
N ASN A 431 18.38 0.24 -11.37
CA ASN A 431 17.53 -0.30 -10.31
C ASN A 431 17.94 0.20 -8.91
N ALA A 432 19.20 0.52 -8.68
CA ALA A 432 19.72 1.13 -7.48
C ALA A 432 19.56 2.66 -7.43
N GLY A 433 18.87 3.26 -8.42
CA GLY A 433 18.65 4.71 -8.50
C GLY A 433 19.83 5.50 -9.07
N ILE A 434 20.80 4.83 -9.72
CA ILE A 434 21.95 5.47 -10.37
C ILE A 434 21.63 5.67 -11.84
N GLY A 435 21.82 6.89 -12.35
CA GLY A 435 21.78 7.18 -13.78
C GLY A 435 22.96 6.51 -14.48
N VAL A 436 22.71 5.85 -15.61
CA VAL A 436 23.78 5.29 -16.43
C VAL A 436 23.54 5.69 -17.87
N GLU A 437 24.51 6.39 -18.43
CA GLU A 437 24.53 6.81 -19.82
C GLU A 437 25.60 6.05 -20.59
N LEU A 438 25.17 5.50 -21.69
CA LEU A 438 26.03 4.76 -22.60
C LEU A 438 26.25 5.59 -23.87
N PRO A 439 27.40 5.46 -24.52
CA PRO A 439 27.63 6.11 -25.81
C PRO A 439 26.59 5.65 -26.84
N PRO A 440 26.20 6.51 -27.79
CA PRO A 440 25.17 6.20 -28.79
C PRO A 440 25.43 4.93 -29.60
N SER A 441 26.70 4.50 -29.71
CA SER A 441 27.08 3.26 -30.35
C SER A 441 26.73 1.99 -29.57
N LEU A 442 26.36 2.11 -28.28
CA LEU A 442 26.06 1.01 -27.37
C LEU A 442 24.68 1.14 -26.70
N SER A 443 23.93 2.20 -26.99
CA SER A 443 22.60 2.49 -26.42
C SER A 443 21.48 1.82 -27.22
#